data_7404745ecf39f6a9f6701793b6411877
#
_entry.id   7404745ecf39f6a9f6701793b6411877
#
_cell.length_a   1.000
_cell.length_b   1.000
_cell.length_c   1.000
_cell.angle_alpha   90.00
_cell.angle_beta   90.00
_cell.angle_gamma   90.00
#
_symmetry.space_group_name_H-M   'P 1'
#
loop_
_entity.id
_entity.type
_entity.pdbx_description
1 polymer ?
#
loop_
_entity_poly.entity_id
_entity_poly.type
_entity_poly.pdbx_seq_one_letter_code
_entity_poly.pdbx_strand_id
1 'polypeptide(L)'
;MNRFTLSILIVVLCFVSGAVHAQVSTPKYSNEFLNIGVGARALGMGNVQVAITDDATAGFWNPAGLVQLPNRYNIALMHSELFAGIAKNDFGSFAMPIDSSSALAVSVIRLGVDDIVDTRRLQNEYGYIQYDSIRFFSVADYAMLLSYARKSNLIQGLTLGVNAKIIYRNVGEFANAWGFGFDAGAQLRRGTWQFGVMAKDVTTTFTAWTHNVEALEATYQQTGNDLPESTAELTLPRLVLGAAKNFTFSDKITGILATDVDFTFDGRRNVLLKSDFASADPHVGMELAYAQTVFVRGGLNNYQQFRNFDGGMSSKVQPNFGVGFQNNGLNIDLAMSSINGRDGNTANAAGLYSIIISLGYSFN
;
A
#
# COMPACT_ATOMS: atom_id res chain seq x y z
N MET A 1 5.41 42.87 -5.90
CA MET A 1 5.29 41.60 -5.16
C MET A 1 4.10 41.72 -4.24
N ASN A 2 3.01 40.97 -4.50
CA ASN A 2 1.74 41.12 -3.76
C ASN A 2 1.93 40.66 -2.29
N ARG A 3 1.26 41.35 -1.34
CA ARG A 3 1.31 41.02 0.10
C ARG A 3 1.01 39.53 0.38
N PHE A 4 0.23 38.91 -0.47
CA PHE A 4 -0.11 37.47 -0.40
C PHE A 4 1.08 36.56 -0.71
N THR A 5 1.90 36.90 -1.70
CA THR A 5 3.12 36.15 -2.04
C THR A 5 4.21 36.29 -0.98
N LEU A 6 4.29 37.45 -0.32
CA LEU A 6 5.23 37.68 0.78
C LEU A 6 4.84 36.88 2.03
N SER A 7 3.54 36.78 2.34
CA SER A 7 3.04 35.97 3.46
C SER A 7 3.27 34.48 3.28
N ILE A 8 3.11 33.95 2.06
CA ILE A 8 3.42 32.55 1.74
C ILE A 8 4.92 32.29 1.85
N LEU A 9 5.77 33.21 1.38
CA LEU A 9 7.20 33.09 1.48
C LEU A 9 7.70 33.10 2.93
N ILE A 10 7.09 33.91 3.81
CA ILE A 10 7.41 33.98 5.24
C ILE A 10 6.98 32.69 5.95
N VAL A 11 5.80 32.13 5.63
CA VAL A 11 5.35 30.84 6.17
C VAL A 11 6.28 29.70 5.75
N VAL A 12 6.71 29.67 4.50
CA VAL A 12 7.68 28.67 4.01
C VAL A 12 9.06 28.83 4.67
N LEU A 13 9.52 30.08 4.90
CA LEU A 13 10.78 30.33 5.62
C LEU A 13 10.72 29.95 7.11
N CYS A 14 9.57 30.12 7.78
CA CYS A 14 9.39 29.73 9.18
C CYS A 14 9.41 28.20 9.37
N PHE A 15 9.06 27.41 8.35
CA PHE A 15 9.20 25.94 8.40
C PHE A 15 10.64 25.45 8.23
N VAL A 16 11.54 26.27 7.71
CA VAL A 16 12.96 25.91 7.46
C VAL A 16 13.86 26.17 8.68
N SER A 17 13.41 26.93 9.68
CA SER A 17 14.28 27.37 10.80
C SER A 17 14.21 26.54 12.07
N GLY A 18 13.48 25.42 12.08
CA GLY A 18 13.54 24.43 13.16
C GLY A 18 14.62 23.40 12.89
N ALA A 19 15.91 23.73 13.10
CA ALA A 19 16.98 22.74 13.14
C ALA A 19 16.80 21.85 14.39
N VAL A 20 15.88 20.89 14.33
CA VAL A 20 15.90 19.73 15.19
C VAL A 20 17.11 18.93 14.75
N HIS A 21 18.08 18.71 15.61
CA HIS A 21 19.18 17.76 15.40
C HIS A 21 18.65 16.33 15.48
N ALA A 22 17.65 15.99 14.65
CA ALA A 22 17.22 14.61 14.46
C ALA A 22 18.10 14.01 13.36
N GLN A 23 18.66 12.84 13.61
CA GLN A 23 19.36 12.09 12.59
C GLN A 23 18.35 11.73 11.49
N VAL A 24 18.50 12.29 10.29
CA VAL A 24 17.65 12.00 9.14
C VAL A 24 18.19 10.75 8.45
N SER A 25 17.36 9.71 8.31
CA SER A 25 17.70 8.51 7.57
C SER A 25 16.75 8.31 6.38
N THR A 26 17.25 7.68 5.32
CA THR A 26 16.44 7.24 4.17
C THR A 26 16.49 5.71 4.12
N PRO A 27 15.73 5.03 4.99
CA PRO A 27 15.80 3.59 5.04
C PRO A 27 15.19 2.99 3.77
N LYS A 28 15.80 1.89 3.34
CA LYS A 28 15.23 1.05 2.31
C LYS A 28 13.95 0.40 2.83
N TYR A 29 12.94 0.28 1.98
CA TYR A 29 11.63 -0.27 2.35
C TYR A 29 10.87 0.55 3.43
N SER A 30 11.05 1.87 3.46
CA SER A 30 10.25 2.74 4.33
C SER A 30 8.77 2.73 3.92
N ASN A 31 7.86 2.72 4.92
CA ASN A 31 6.41 2.71 4.75
C ASN A 31 5.86 1.60 3.82
N GLU A 32 6.48 0.40 3.79
CA GLU A 32 6.08 -0.71 2.93
C GLU A 32 4.66 -1.24 3.20
N PHE A 33 4.08 -0.97 4.35
CA PHE A 33 2.68 -1.32 4.62
C PHE A 33 1.71 -0.68 3.60
N LEU A 34 2.05 0.48 3.02
CA LEU A 34 1.32 1.14 1.94
C LEU A 34 1.54 0.51 0.56
N ASN A 35 2.34 -0.54 0.46
CA ASN A 35 2.63 -1.24 -0.79
C ASN A 35 1.99 -2.63 -0.87
N ILE A 36 1.39 -3.11 0.23
CA ILE A 36 0.68 -4.40 0.27
C ILE A 36 -0.51 -4.40 -0.69
N GLY A 37 -1.20 -3.26 -0.79
CA GLY A 37 -2.38 -3.11 -1.62
C GLY A 37 -3.69 -3.22 -0.84
N VAL A 38 -4.78 -2.76 -1.46
CA VAL A 38 -6.14 -2.76 -0.90
C VAL A 38 -7.17 -3.20 -1.93
N GLY A 39 -8.21 -3.88 -1.48
CA GLY A 39 -9.30 -4.35 -2.32
C GLY A 39 -9.04 -5.73 -2.94
N ALA A 40 -9.99 -6.68 -2.74
CA ALA A 40 -9.85 -8.04 -3.26
C ALA A 40 -9.79 -8.08 -4.79
N ARG A 41 -10.46 -7.14 -5.51
CA ARG A 41 -10.32 -6.99 -6.96
C ARG A 41 -8.86 -6.77 -7.35
N ALA A 42 -8.20 -5.83 -6.68
CA ALA A 42 -6.82 -5.46 -6.97
C ALA A 42 -5.84 -6.60 -6.65
N LEU A 43 -5.96 -7.18 -5.45
CA LEU A 43 -5.08 -8.27 -5.04
C LEU A 43 -5.28 -9.52 -5.91
N GLY A 44 -6.52 -9.83 -6.33
CA GLY A 44 -6.80 -10.91 -7.28
C GLY A 44 -6.18 -10.70 -8.66
N MET A 45 -5.92 -9.44 -9.05
CA MET A 45 -5.24 -9.04 -10.29
C MET A 45 -3.73 -8.78 -10.10
N GLY A 46 -3.12 -9.20 -8.99
CA GLY A 46 -1.70 -8.99 -8.75
C GLY A 46 -1.33 -7.52 -8.49
N ASN A 47 -2.21 -6.74 -7.87
CA ASN A 47 -2.04 -5.32 -7.57
C ASN A 47 -1.99 -4.39 -8.80
N VAL A 48 -2.51 -4.82 -9.94
CA VAL A 48 -2.56 -4.02 -11.17
C VAL A 48 -3.81 -3.15 -11.16
N GLN A 49 -3.68 -1.85 -10.84
CA GLN A 49 -4.82 -0.95 -10.65
C GLN A 49 -4.60 0.47 -11.17
N VAL A 50 -3.36 0.90 -11.37
CA VAL A 50 -3.04 2.33 -11.59
C VAL A 50 -3.76 2.92 -12.82
N ALA A 51 -3.98 2.10 -13.86
CA ALA A 51 -4.70 2.52 -15.06
C ALA A 51 -6.22 2.31 -14.98
N ILE A 52 -6.70 1.34 -14.16
CA ILE A 52 -8.06 0.80 -14.26
C ILE A 52 -8.97 1.13 -13.07
N THR A 53 -8.41 1.58 -11.94
CA THR A 53 -9.21 1.87 -10.74
C THR A 53 -10.26 2.94 -11.04
N ASP A 54 -11.51 2.67 -10.64
CA ASP A 54 -12.70 3.49 -10.93
C ASP A 54 -13.77 3.41 -9.82
N ASP A 55 -13.39 2.97 -8.64
CA ASP A 55 -14.23 2.83 -7.45
C ASP A 55 -13.65 3.61 -6.25
N ALA A 56 -14.21 3.42 -5.05
CA ALA A 56 -13.75 4.10 -3.85
C ALA A 56 -12.32 3.72 -3.41
N THR A 57 -11.72 2.65 -3.95
CA THR A 57 -10.31 2.29 -3.71
C THR A 57 -9.35 3.15 -4.50
N ALA A 58 -9.85 3.97 -5.44
CA ALA A 58 -9.04 4.85 -6.27
C ALA A 58 -8.22 5.85 -5.45
N GLY A 59 -8.71 6.30 -4.29
CA GLY A 59 -7.93 7.13 -3.37
C GLY A 59 -6.58 6.52 -2.99
N PHE A 60 -6.49 5.20 -2.91
CA PHE A 60 -5.26 4.49 -2.63
C PHE A 60 -4.42 4.20 -3.88
N TRP A 61 -5.04 3.68 -4.96
CA TRP A 61 -4.33 3.19 -6.14
C TRP A 61 -3.90 4.30 -7.09
N ASN A 62 -4.85 5.17 -7.45
CA ASN A 62 -4.65 6.34 -8.29
C ASN A 62 -5.82 7.31 -8.10
N PRO A 63 -5.66 8.42 -7.37
CA PRO A 63 -6.77 9.33 -7.06
C PRO A 63 -7.44 9.89 -8.32
N ALA A 64 -6.75 9.92 -9.47
CA ALA A 64 -7.35 10.34 -10.74
C ALA A 64 -8.57 9.49 -11.15
N GLY A 65 -8.66 8.24 -10.68
CA GLY A 65 -9.79 7.34 -10.92
C GLY A 65 -11.10 7.75 -10.24
N LEU A 66 -11.06 8.58 -9.19
CA LEU A 66 -12.24 9.00 -8.44
C LEU A 66 -13.29 9.74 -9.29
N VAL A 67 -12.91 10.40 -10.38
CA VAL A 67 -13.89 11.04 -11.28
C VAL A 67 -14.67 10.05 -12.15
N GLN A 68 -14.38 8.76 -12.05
CA GLN A 68 -15.06 7.66 -12.75
C GLN A 68 -16.12 6.97 -11.86
N LEU A 69 -16.32 7.44 -10.63
CA LEU A 69 -17.26 6.85 -9.68
C LEU A 69 -18.66 6.71 -10.30
N PRO A 70 -19.32 5.53 -10.16
CA PRO A 70 -20.59 5.24 -10.83
C PRO A 70 -21.79 5.99 -10.24
N ASN A 71 -21.75 6.28 -8.94
CA ASN A 71 -22.87 6.86 -8.19
C ASN A 71 -22.40 7.99 -7.28
N ARG A 72 -23.37 8.71 -6.66
CA ARG A 72 -23.08 9.85 -5.79
C ARG A 72 -22.30 9.46 -4.54
N TYR A 73 -22.61 8.32 -3.93
CA TYR A 73 -21.94 7.86 -2.72
C TYR A 73 -21.34 6.48 -2.99
N ASN A 74 -20.08 6.30 -2.65
CA ASN A 74 -19.35 5.06 -2.88
C ASN A 74 -18.55 4.71 -1.63
N ILE A 75 -18.73 3.49 -1.14
CA ILE A 75 -18.07 2.94 0.03
C ILE A 75 -17.28 1.71 -0.41
N ALA A 76 -16.07 1.54 0.10
CA ALA A 76 -15.31 0.31 -0.02
C ALA A 76 -14.76 -0.08 1.36
N LEU A 77 -14.92 -1.36 1.70
CA LEU A 77 -14.37 -1.97 2.91
C LEU A 77 -13.57 -3.21 2.49
N MET A 78 -12.48 -3.47 3.18
CA MET A 78 -11.67 -4.68 3.01
C MET A 78 -11.16 -5.16 4.35
N HIS A 79 -11.15 -6.47 4.51
CA HIS A 79 -10.38 -7.17 5.54
C HIS A 79 -9.51 -8.22 4.86
N SER A 80 -8.26 -8.32 5.26
CA SER A 80 -7.38 -9.39 4.80
C SER A 80 -6.55 -9.99 5.92
N GLU A 81 -6.45 -11.29 5.91
CA GLU A 81 -5.53 -12.07 6.71
C GLU A 81 -4.34 -12.46 5.84
N LEU A 82 -3.20 -11.87 6.13
CA LEU A 82 -1.97 -12.05 5.38
C LEU A 82 -1.08 -13.09 6.06
N PHE A 83 -0.33 -13.85 5.24
CA PHE A 83 0.67 -14.81 5.72
C PHE A 83 0.09 -15.81 6.73
N ALA A 84 -1.03 -16.44 6.37
CA ALA A 84 -1.76 -17.38 7.23
C ALA A 84 -2.27 -16.75 8.56
N GLY A 85 -2.69 -15.48 8.54
CA GLY A 85 -3.28 -14.77 9.67
C GLY A 85 -2.28 -14.07 10.60
N ILE A 86 -0.98 -14.09 10.26
CA ILE A 86 0.05 -13.39 11.06
C ILE A 86 -0.17 -11.88 11.06
N ALA A 87 -0.50 -11.31 9.91
CA ALA A 87 -0.77 -9.87 9.79
C ALA A 87 -2.19 -9.64 9.25
N LYS A 88 -2.86 -8.62 9.77
CA LYS A 88 -4.20 -8.20 9.35
C LYS A 88 -4.10 -6.84 8.68
N ASN A 89 -4.73 -6.71 7.49
CA ASN A 89 -4.78 -5.45 6.76
C ASN A 89 -6.24 -5.07 6.52
N ASP A 90 -6.65 -3.96 7.12
CA ASP A 90 -7.99 -3.41 7.06
C ASP A 90 -7.99 -2.13 6.24
N PHE A 91 -9.02 -1.95 5.42
CA PHE A 91 -9.21 -0.74 4.63
C PHE A 91 -10.66 -0.30 4.65
N GLY A 92 -10.86 1.01 4.73
CA GLY A 92 -12.15 1.65 4.58
C GLY A 92 -12.03 2.92 3.76
N SER A 93 -12.94 3.13 2.81
CA SER A 93 -12.97 4.35 2.00
C SER A 93 -14.39 4.81 1.76
N PHE A 94 -14.57 6.13 1.77
CA PHE A 94 -15.75 6.83 1.32
C PHE A 94 -15.37 7.83 0.24
N ALA A 95 -16.07 7.77 -0.90
CA ALA A 95 -15.79 8.62 -2.05
C ALA A 95 -17.08 9.17 -2.64
N MET A 96 -17.04 10.43 -3.10
CA MET A 96 -18.18 11.10 -3.72
C MET A 96 -17.74 12.11 -4.79
N PRO A 97 -18.45 12.20 -5.92
CA PRO A 97 -18.30 13.34 -6.82
C PRO A 97 -18.82 14.61 -6.15
N ILE A 98 -18.11 15.72 -6.34
CA ILE A 98 -18.52 17.06 -5.91
C ILE A 98 -19.37 17.70 -7.00
N ASP A 99 -18.93 17.54 -8.25
CA ASP A 99 -19.58 18.02 -9.45
C ASP A 99 -19.31 17.04 -10.62
N SER A 100 -19.75 17.41 -11.85
CA SER A 100 -19.59 16.58 -13.04
C SER A 100 -18.12 16.34 -13.45
N SER A 101 -17.17 17.04 -12.86
CA SER A 101 -15.76 17.05 -13.25
C SER A 101 -14.80 16.74 -12.10
N SER A 102 -15.25 16.75 -10.86
CA SER A 102 -14.39 16.57 -9.68
C SER A 102 -14.99 15.66 -8.62
N ALA A 103 -14.13 15.00 -7.84
CA ALA A 103 -14.49 14.08 -6.78
C ALA A 103 -13.54 14.16 -5.59
N LEU A 104 -14.04 13.77 -4.41
CA LEU A 104 -13.28 13.63 -3.18
C LEU A 104 -13.37 12.21 -2.65
N ALA A 105 -12.35 11.80 -1.89
CA ALA A 105 -12.41 10.59 -1.07
C ALA A 105 -11.62 10.75 0.23
N VAL A 106 -12.05 9.98 1.22
CA VAL A 106 -11.31 9.75 2.47
C VAL A 106 -11.11 8.25 2.61
N SER A 107 -9.87 7.82 2.77
CA SER A 107 -9.53 6.41 2.96
C SER A 107 -8.71 6.22 4.22
N VAL A 108 -8.93 5.12 4.92
CA VAL A 108 -8.17 4.71 6.12
C VAL A 108 -7.66 3.30 5.90
N ILE A 109 -6.40 3.08 6.24
CA ILE A 109 -5.70 1.80 6.15
C ILE A 109 -5.14 1.47 7.53
N ARG A 110 -5.23 0.20 7.93
CA ARG A 110 -4.57 -0.35 9.12
C ARG A 110 -3.88 -1.65 8.75
N LEU A 111 -2.58 -1.73 8.97
CA LEU A 111 -1.84 -2.99 9.00
C LEU A 111 -1.45 -3.29 10.45
N GLY A 112 -1.78 -4.45 10.97
CA GLY A 112 -1.49 -4.84 12.35
C GLY A 112 -0.97 -6.26 12.47
N VAL A 113 -0.11 -6.47 13.48
CA VAL A 113 0.31 -7.78 13.98
C VAL A 113 0.02 -7.80 15.47
N ASP A 114 -0.82 -8.72 15.88
CA ASP A 114 -1.24 -8.89 17.26
C ASP A 114 -0.46 -10.03 17.93
N ASP A 115 -0.54 -10.10 19.25
CA ASP A 115 -0.02 -11.21 20.09
C ASP A 115 1.49 -11.48 19.90
N ILE A 116 2.29 -10.41 19.72
CA ILE A 116 3.75 -10.51 19.68
C ILE A 116 4.27 -10.78 21.09
N VAL A 117 5.06 -11.86 21.25
CA VAL A 117 5.55 -12.29 22.54
C VAL A 117 6.66 -11.35 23.04
N ASP A 118 6.48 -10.77 24.22
CA ASP A 118 7.50 -10.02 24.94
C ASP A 118 8.19 -10.92 25.96
N THR A 119 9.44 -11.24 25.70
CA THR A 119 10.27 -12.12 26.52
C THR A 119 11.34 -11.38 27.34
N ARG A 120 11.31 -10.05 27.40
CA ARG A 120 12.32 -9.25 28.13
C ARG A 120 12.41 -9.58 29.59
N ARG A 121 11.34 -10.09 30.22
CA ARG A 121 11.24 -10.49 31.61
C ARG A 121 11.21 -12.01 31.79
N LEU A 122 11.59 -12.77 30.75
CA LEU A 122 11.56 -14.24 30.80
C LEU A 122 12.57 -14.83 31.80
N GLN A 123 13.71 -14.19 31.98
CA GLN A 123 14.71 -14.57 32.96
C GLN A 123 14.72 -13.62 34.15
N ASN A 124 14.78 -14.18 35.38
CA ASN A 124 15.01 -13.39 36.58
C ASN A 124 16.52 -13.14 36.82
N GLU A 125 16.84 -12.36 37.84
CA GLU A 125 18.22 -12.00 38.19
C GLU A 125 19.13 -13.21 38.47
N TYR A 126 18.56 -14.38 38.77
CA TYR A 126 19.29 -15.65 39.03
C TYR A 126 19.38 -16.53 37.77
N GLY A 127 18.87 -16.07 36.61
CA GLY A 127 18.90 -16.84 35.38
C GLY A 127 17.80 -17.90 35.23
N TYR A 128 16.85 -18.00 36.18
CA TYR A 128 15.71 -18.92 36.08
C TYR A 128 14.64 -18.38 35.12
N ILE A 129 14.10 -19.29 34.29
CA ILE A 129 13.04 -18.98 33.35
C ILE A 129 11.69 -18.85 34.07
N GLN A 130 10.98 -17.74 33.86
CA GLN A 130 9.67 -17.43 34.43
C GLN A 130 8.64 -17.31 33.32
N TYR A 131 8.01 -18.40 32.95
CA TYR A 131 6.98 -18.40 31.87
C TYR A 131 5.78 -17.50 32.20
N ASP A 132 5.43 -17.31 33.46
CA ASP A 132 4.33 -16.43 33.90
C ASP A 132 4.63 -14.94 33.68
N SER A 133 5.88 -14.59 33.34
CA SER A 133 6.31 -13.22 33.00
C SER A 133 6.21 -12.88 31.54
N ILE A 134 5.80 -13.82 30.71
CA ILE A 134 5.54 -13.58 29.27
C ILE A 134 4.37 -12.63 29.15
N ARG A 135 4.58 -11.56 28.39
CA ARG A 135 3.55 -10.59 28.00
C ARG A 135 3.39 -10.58 26.50
N PHE A 136 2.30 -9.96 26.02
CA PHE A 136 2.03 -9.80 24.60
C PHE A 136 1.84 -8.33 24.31
N PHE A 137 2.24 -7.90 23.13
CA PHE A 137 1.99 -6.57 22.60
C PHE A 137 1.58 -6.63 21.12
N SER A 138 1.02 -5.56 20.61
CA SER A 138 0.62 -5.43 19.21
C SER A 138 1.38 -4.29 18.55
N VAL A 139 1.60 -4.43 17.25
CA VAL A 139 2.16 -3.40 16.37
C VAL A 139 1.12 -3.05 15.33
N ALA A 140 0.92 -1.76 15.05
CA ALA A 140 -0.01 -1.35 14.02
C ALA A 140 0.45 -0.07 13.32
N ASP A 141 0.39 -0.09 11.99
CA ASP A 141 0.60 1.04 11.10
C ASP A 141 -0.74 1.51 10.54
N TYR A 142 -1.00 2.80 10.61
CA TYR A 142 -2.21 3.44 10.11
C TYR A 142 -1.86 4.49 9.07
N ALA A 143 -2.70 4.63 8.06
CA ALA A 143 -2.64 5.76 7.15
C ALA A 143 -4.05 6.29 6.85
N MET A 144 -4.17 7.61 6.78
CA MET A 144 -5.35 8.31 6.28
C MET A 144 -4.98 9.05 5.00
N LEU A 145 -5.75 8.85 3.94
CA LEU A 145 -5.60 9.53 2.66
C LEU A 145 -6.79 10.46 2.43
N LEU A 146 -6.50 11.72 2.15
CA LEU A 146 -7.46 12.71 1.69
C LEU A 146 -7.21 12.94 0.20
N SER A 147 -8.15 12.53 -0.64
CA SER A 147 -7.99 12.47 -2.08
C SER A 147 -8.88 13.47 -2.79
N TYR A 148 -8.33 14.13 -3.81
CA TYR A 148 -9.07 15.00 -4.71
C TYR A 148 -8.73 14.65 -6.15
N ALA A 149 -9.75 14.62 -7.03
CA ALA A 149 -9.57 14.35 -8.44
C ALA A 149 -10.37 15.32 -9.31
N ARG A 150 -9.85 15.54 -10.53
CA ARG A 150 -10.52 16.42 -11.52
C ARG A 150 -10.24 15.97 -12.94
N LYS A 151 -11.28 16.09 -13.81
CA LYS A 151 -11.15 15.94 -15.27
C LYS A 151 -10.33 17.08 -15.86
N SER A 152 -9.40 16.78 -16.74
CA SER A 152 -8.64 17.80 -17.48
C SER A 152 -9.48 18.39 -18.60
N ASN A 153 -9.42 19.72 -18.74
CA ASN A 153 -10.02 20.42 -19.89
C ASN A 153 -9.08 20.48 -21.11
N LEU A 154 -7.79 20.16 -20.91
CA LEU A 154 -6.77 20.27 -21.97
C LEU A 154 -6.72 19.03 -22.87
N ILE A 155 -6.92 17.85 -22.28
CA ILE A 155 -6.84 16.57 -23.00
C ILE A 155 -8.08 15.77 -22.67
N GLN A 156 -8.85 15.42 -23.71
CA GLN A 156 -10.05 14.60 -23.54
C GLN A 156 -9.70 13.20 -23.02
N GLY A 157 -10.41 12.77 -21.98
CA GLY A 157 -10.19 11.48 -21.33
C GLY A 157 -9.06 11.47 -20.30
N LEU A 158 -8.33 12.58 -20.11
CA LEU A 158 -7.34 12.74 -19.04
C LEU A 158 -8.01 13.18 -17.76
N THR A 159 -7.67 12.52 -16.67
CA THR A 159 -8.05 12.86 -15.30
C THR A 159 -6.80 12.98 -14.44
N LEU A 160 -6.83 13.89 -13.47
CA LEU A 160 -5.72 14.15 -12.54
C LEU A 160 -6.22 14.00 -11.12
N GLY A 161 -5.37 13.57 -10.23
CA GLY A 161 -5.71 13.41 -8.82
C GLY A 161 -4.50 13.63 -7.92
N VAL A 162 -4.78 13.99 -6.67
CA VAL A 162 -3.78 14.20 -5.62
C VAL A 162 -4.26 13.62 -4.32
N ASN A 163 -3.32 13.17 -3.49
CA ASN A 163 -3.56 12.76 -2.11
C ASN A 163 -2.71 13.61 -1.17
N ALA A 164 -3.30 13.94 -0.02
CA ALA A 164 -2.56 14.24 1.20
C ALA A 164 -2.68 13.01 2.11
N LYS A 165 -1.56 12.52 2.65
CA LYS A 165 -1.55 11.36 3.54
C LYS A 165 -0.95 11.69 4.89
N ILE A 166 -1.59 11.14 5.92
CA ILE A 166 -1.15 11.18 7.31
C ILE A 166 -0.89 9.75 7.73
N ILE A 167 0.28 9.49 8.31
CA ILE A 167 0.70 8.17 8.76
C ILE A 167 0.86 8.23 10.27
N TYR A 168 0.38 7.20 10.96
CA TYR A 168 0.64 6.95 12.36
C TYR A 168 1.11 5.51 12.54
N ARG A 169 2.27 5.33 13.18
CA ARG A 169 2.83 4.01 13.44
C ARG A 169 2.97 3.81 14.94
N ASN A 170 2.60 2.62 15.41
CA ASN A 170 2.68 2.26 16.82
C ASN A 170 3.37 0.90 16.97
N VAL A 171 4.41 0.86 17.79
CA VAL A 171 5.18 -0.34 18.14
C VAL A 171 4.99 -0.61 19.63
N GLY A 172 3.76 -1.01 20.01
CA GLY A 172 3.41 -1.28 21.38
C GLY A 172 3.73 -0.11 22.32
N GLU A 173 4.39 -0.40 23.43
CA GLU A 173 4.85 0.60 24.40
C GLU A 173 6.22 1.23 24.05
N PHE A 174 6.91 0.74 22.98
CA PHE A 174 8.32 1.05 22.72
C PHE A 174 8.53 2.31 21.90
N ALA A 175 7.69 2.52 20.88
CA ALA A 175 7.84 3.64 19.98
C ALA A 175 6.53 3.98 19.26
N ASN A 176 6.41 5.23 18.83
CA ASN A 176 5.40 5.66 17.87
C ASN A 176 6.01 6.65 16.87
N ALA A 177 5.34 6.80 15.72
CA ALA A 177 5.77 7.76 14.73
C ALA A 177 4.58 8.42 14.05
N TRP A 178 4.79 9.68 13.64
CA TRP A 178 3.89 10.43 12.80
C TRP A 178 4.56 10.77 11.49
N GLY A 179 3.83 10.58 10.39
CA GLY A 179 4.32 10.88 9.04
C GLY A 179 3.32 11.67 8.23
N PHE A 180 3.85 12.39 7.24
CA PHE A 180 3.07 13.21 6.34
C PHE A 180 3.68 13.20 4.94
N GLY A 181 2.84 13.12 3.90
CA GLY A 181 3.29 13.09 2.52
C GLY A 181 2.20 13.40 1.52
N PHE A 182 2.59 13.54 0.25
CA PHE A 182 1.68 13.78 -0.87
C PHE A 182 1.94 12.79 -1.99
N ASP A 183 0.85 12.47 -2.70
CA ASP A 183 0.89 11.67 -3.91
C ASP A 183 0.18 12.42 -5.05
N ALA A 184 0.53 12.08 -6.29
CA ALA A 184 -0.10 12.63 -7.48
C ALA A 184 -0.34 11.52 -8.51
N GLY A 185 -1.50 11.55 -9.17
CA GLY A 185 -1.89 10.57 -10.15
C GLY A 185 -2.52 11.16 -11.39
N ALA A 186 -2.43 10.41 -12.49
CA ALA A 186 -3.11 10.71 -13.74
C ALA A 186 -3.65 9.42 -14.36
N GLN A 187 -4.82 9.49 -15.00
CA GLN A 187 -5.37 8.44 -15.85
C GLN A 187 -5.78 9.01 -17.18
N LEU A 188 -5.56 8.25 -18.25
CA LEU A 188 -5.97 8.59 -19.61
C LEU A 188 -6.76 7.42 -20.23
N ARG A 189 -8.01 7.65 -20.61
CA ARG A 189 -8.85 6.68 -21.31
C ARG A 189 -8.99 7.07 -22.79
N ARG A 190 -8.63 6.15 -23.68
CA ARG A 190 -8.67 6.33 -25.15
C ARG A 190 -9.22 5.06 -25.84
N GLY A 191 -10.50 5.08 -26.18
CA GLY A 191 -11.17 3.91 -26.75
C GLY A 191 -11.11 2.72 -25.79
N THR A 192 -10.52 1.62 -26.23
CA THR A 192 -10.35 0.40 -25.42
C THR A 192 -9.09 0.42 -24.55
N TRP A 193 -8.22 1.41 -24.69
CA TRP A 193 -6.98 1.54 -23.92
C TRP A 193 -7.15 2.47 -22.73
N GLN A 194 -6.50 2.10 -21.64
CA GLN A 194 -6.40 2.90 -20.42
C GLN A 194 -4.92 2.97 -20.02
N PHE A 195 -4.48 4.16 -19.61
CA PHE A 195 -3.13 4.40 -19.12
C PHE A 195 -3.22 5.09 -17.78
N GLY A 196 -2.28 4.78 -16.88
CA GLY A 196 -2.21 5.39 -15.58
C GLY A 196 -0.77 5.70 -15.20
N VAL A 197 -0.62 6.78 -14.43
CA VAL A 197 0.63 7.16 -13.79
C VAL A 197 0.30 7.51 -12.34
N MET A 198 1.05 6.95 -11.40
CA MET A 198 0.94 7.27 -9.98
C MET A 198 2.33 7.56 -9.44
N ALA A 199 2.54 8.78 -8.98
CA ALA A 199 3.72 9.18 -8.24
C ALA A 199 3.35 9.21 -6.74
N LYS A 200 3.87 8.25 -6.00
CA LYS A 200 3.73 8.17 -4.54
C LYS A 200 4.89 8.93 -3.88
N ASP A 201 4.62 9.52 -2.73
CA ASP A 201 5.65 10.23 -1.94
C ASP A 201 6.37 11.35 -2.71
N VAL A 202 5.62 12.13 -3.52
CA VAL A 202 6.17 13.13 -4.46
C VAL A 202 7.06 14.17 -3.78
N THR A 203 6.71 14.55 -2.55
CA THR A 203 7.47 15.50 -1.73
C THR A 203 8.44 14.82 -0.78
N THR A 204 8.70 13.51 -0.96
CA THR A 204 9.13 12.59 0.10
C THR A 204 8.11 12.52 1.24
N THR A 205 7.97 11.38 1.89
CA THR A 205 7.16 11.28 3.12
C THR A 205 8.09 11.34 4.30
N PHE A 206 7.87 12.34 5.13
CA PHE A 206 8.58 12.52 6.39
C PHE A 206 7.87 11.72 7.48
N THR A 207 8.63 10.92 8.24
CA THR A 207 8.12 10.16 9.39
C THR A 207 9.03 10.41 10.59
N ALA A 208 8.48 11.00 11.66
CA ALA A 208 9.19 11.31 12.89
C ALA A 208 8.89 10.27 13.97
N TRP A 209 9.92 9.60 14.45
CA TRP A 209 9.85 8.59 15.50
C TRP A 209 10.10 9.18 16.89
N THR A 210 9.29 8.75 17.85
CA THR A 210 9.47 9.00 19.28
C THR A 210 9.62 7.66 19.97
N HIS A 211 10.71 7.47 20.71
CA HIS A 211 11.01 6.24 21.43
C HIS A 211 10.70 6.40 22.92
N ASN A 212 10.13 5.38 23.54
CA ASN A 212 9.94 5.29 24.98
C ASN A 212 11.23 4.76 25.62
N VAL A 213 12.11 5.69 25.97
CA VAL A 213 13.43 5.38 26.54
C VAL A 213 13.31 4.58 27.84
N GLU A 214 12.31 4.92 28.70
CA GLU A 214 12.09 4.24 29.98
C GLU A 214 11.75 2.76 29.78
N ALA A 215 10.93 2.43 28.79
CA ALA A 215 10.58 1.04 28.47
C ALA A 215 11.74 0.22 27.87
N LEU A 216 12.74 0.90 27.30
CA LEU A 216 13.86 0.30 26.59
C LEU A 216 15.13 0.22 27.44
N GLU A 217 15.30 1.09 28.44
CA GLU A 217 16.54 1.32 29.18
C GLU A 217 17.15 0.03 29.75
N ALA A 218 16.37 -0.78 30.47
CA ALA A 218 16.86 -2.01 31.08
C ALA A 218 17.42 -3.01 30.06
N THR A 219 16.75 -3.14 28.89
CA THR A 219 17.16 -4.05 27.81
C THR A 219 18.45 -3.56 27.16
N TYR A 220 18.53 -2.26 26.88
CA TYR A 220 19.71 -1.66 26.23
C TYR A 220 20.93 -1.70 27.11
N GLN A 221 20.79 -1.47 28.44
CA GLN A 221 21.86 -1.63 29.41
C GLN A 221 22.38 -3.08 29.48
N GLN A 222 21.49 -4.08 29.46
CA GLN A 222 21.89 -5.50 29.47
C GLN A 222 22.62 -5.92 28.18
N THR A 223 22.27 -5.34 27.04
CA THR A 223 22.87 -5.67 25.75
C THR A 223 24.07 -4.80 25.37
N GLY A 224 24.37 -3.77 26.19
CA GLY A 224 25.46 -2.82 25.93
C GLY A 224 25.28 -1.95 24.70
N ASN A 225 24.02 -1.76 24.25
CA ASN A 225 23.69 -0.89 23.14
C ASN A 225 23.34 0.52 23.62
N ASP A 226 23.54 1.51 22.76
CA ASP A 226 23.11 2.88 23.01
C ASP A 226 21.58 2.98 22.87
N LEU A 227 20.95 3.80 23.72
CA LEU A 227 19.51 4.06 23.65
C LEU A 227 19.17 4.76 22.33
N PRO A 228 18.02 4.40 21.70
CA PRO A 228 17.61 5.03 20.45
C PRO A 228 17.25 6.50 20.67
N GLU A 229 17.83 7.37 19.86
CA GLU A 229 17.42 8.77 19.79
C GLU A 229 16.19 8.93 18.92
N SER A 230 15.47 10.04 19.08
CA SER A 230 14.39 10.42 18.16
C SER A 230 14.95 10.61 16.75
N THR A 231 14.40 9.88 15.79
CA THR A 231 14.87 9.86 14.40
C THR A 231 13.80 10.32 13.45
N ALA A 232 14.24 10.88 12.33
CA ALA A 232 13.37 11.20 11.21
C ALA A 232 13.72 10.31 10.00
N GLU A 233 12.72 9.64 9.46
CA GLU A 233 12.83 8.83 8.25
C GLU A 233 12.24 9.59 7.07
N LEU A 234 12.89 9.49 5.92
CA LEU A 234 12.40 9.98 4.64
C LEU A 234 12.09 8.80 3.72
N THR A 235 10.84 8.67 3.31
CA THR A 235 10.44 7.73 2.26
C THR A 235 10.62 8.39 0.90
N LEU A 236 11.48 7.81 0.07
CA LEU A 236 11.76 8.33 -1.26
C LEU A 236 10.58 8.16 -2.22
N PRO A 237 10.46 9.03 -3.24
CA PRO A 237 9.43 8.94 -4.26
C PRO A 237 9.43 7.58 -4.97
N ARG A 238 8.22 7.14 -5.35
CA ARG A 238 7.99 5.93 -6.14
C ARG A 238 7.07 6.28 -7.31
N LEU A 239 7.36 5.71 -8.48
CA LEU A 239 6.57 5.91 -9.69
C LEU A 239 5.97 4.59 -10.15
N VAL A 240 4.65 4.56 -10.37
CA VAL A 240 3.96 3.41 -10.96
C VAL A 240 3.38 3.82 -12.31
N LEU A 241 3.70 3.04 -13.33
CA LEU A 241 3.17 3.21 -14.68
C LEU A 241 2.26 2.05 -15.01
N GLY A 242 1.04 2.35 -15.43
CA GLY A 242 0.02 1.35 -15.74
C GLY A 242 -0.52 1.48 -17.17
N ALA A 243 -0.82 0.32 -17.77
CA ALA A 243 -1.52 0.24 -19.04
C ALA A 243 -2.52 -0.92 -19.01
N ALA A 244 -3.68 -0.71 -19.64
CA ALA A 244 -4.72 -1.73 -19.74
C ALA A 244 -5.45 -1.67 -21.06
N LYS A 245 -5.98 -2.81 -21.46
CA LYS A 245 -6.82 -2.93 -22.65
C LYS A 245 -8.10 -3.69 -22.34
N ASN A 246 -9.23 -3.11 -22.70
CA ASN A 246 -10.54 -3.73 -22.61
C ASN A 246 -10.84 -4.54 -23.88
N PHE A 247 -11.47 -5.70 -23.69
CA PHE A 247 -11.90 -6.61 -24.73
C PHE A 247 -13.40 -6.88 -24.58
N THR A 248 -14.10 -6.93 -25.69
CA THR A 248 -15.51 -7.38 -25.77
C THR A 248 -15.53 -8.64 -26.61
N PHE A 249 -15.79 -9.79 -25.98
CA PHE A 249 -15.83 -11.09 -26.65
C PHE A 249 -17.24 -11.40 -27.16
N SER A 250 -18.25 -10.97 -26.39
CA SER A 250 -19.67 -11.07 -26.74
C SER A 250 -20.46 -10.02 -25.95
N ASP A 251 -21.77 -9.92 -26.19
CA ASP A 251 -22.67 -9.02 -25.46
C ASP A 251 -22.67 -9.26 -23.94
N LYS A 252 -22.29 -10.47 -23.52
CA LYS A 252 -22.26 -10.85 -22.10
C LYS A 252 -20.86 -11.04 -21.52
N ILE A 253 -19.84 -11.16 -22.36
CA ILE A 253 -18.47 -11.47 -21.92
C ILE A 253 -17.54 -10.34 -22.30
N THR A 254 -16.97 -9.72 -21.29
CA THR A 254 -15.92 -8.71 -21.44
C THR A 254 -14.68 -9.12 -20.66
N GLY A 255 -13.55 -8.51 -20.97
CA GLY A 255 -12.30 -8.77 -20.28
C GLY A 255 -11.41 -7.55 -20.23
N ILE A 256 -10.51 -7.53 -19.28
CA ILE A 256 -9.45 -6.54 -19.12
C ILE A 256 -8.12 -7.31 -18.99
N LEU A 257 -7.14 -6.89 -19.75
CA LEU A 257 -5.73 -7.26 -19.55
C LEU A 257 -4.99 -5.99 -19.17
N ALA A 258 -4.27 -6.04 -18.04
CA ALA A 258 -3.60 -4.88 -17.51
C ALA A 258 -2.20 -5.23 -16.99
N THR A 259 -1.31 -4.24 -16.99
CA THR A 259 0.04 -4.33 -16.45
C THR A 259 0.39 -3.02 -15.76
N ASP A 260 1.04 -3.14 -14.60
CA ASP A 260 1.66 -2.02 -13.88
C ASP A 260 3.16 -2.30 -13.73
N VAL A 261 3.98 -1.28 -13.69
CA VAL A 261 5.41 -1.36 -13.39
C VAL A 261 5.74 -0.35 -12.30
N ASP A 262 6.21 -0.88 -11.19
CA ASP A 262 6.62 -0.11 -10.02
C ASP A 262 8.10 0.26 -10.09
N PHE A 263 8.43 1.54 -10.12
CA PHE A 263 9.79 2.06 -10.05
C PHE A 263 10.08 2.62 -8.67
N THR A 264 11.13 2.12 -8.02
CA THR A 264 11.63 2.61 -6.72
C THR A 264 13.07 3.12 -6.86
N PHE A 265 13.43 4.16 -6.09
CA PHE A 265 14.68 4.89 -6.19
C PHE A 265 15.50 4.85 -4.89
N ASP A 266 15.19 3.90 -3.99
CA ASP A 266 15.85 3.69 -2.71
C ASP A 266 16.99 2.64 -2.77
N GLY A 267 17.55 2.45 -3.97
CA GLY A 267 18.63 1.53 -4.26
C GLY A 267 18.16 0.17 -4.75
N ARG A 268 19.08 -0.79 -4.80
CA ARG A 268 18.86 -2.10 -5.39
C ARG A 268 17.89 -2.95 -4.57
N ARG A 269 16.69 -3.23 -5.10
CA ARG A 269 15.69 -4.12 -4.51
C ARG A 269 15.76 -5.53 -5.09
N ASN A 270 15.15 -6.51 -4.42
CA ASN A 270 15.04 -7.88 -4.93
C ASN A 270 13.79 -8.03 -5.81
N VAL A 271 13.85 -7.50 -7.01
CA VAL A 271 12.79 -7.46 -8.03
C VAL A 271 13.37 -7.91 -9.39
N LEU A 272 12.53 -7.97 -10.42
CA LEU A 272 12.93 -8.45 -11.75
C LEU A 272 14.06 -7.61 -12.35
N LEU A 273 13.92 -6.28 -12.39
CA LEU A 273 14.94 -5.37 -12.88
C LEU A 273 15.51 -4.57 -11.72
N LYS A 274 16.78 -4.73 -11.44
CA LYS A 274 17.45 -4.16 -10.26
C LYS A 274 18.75 -3.44 -10.65
N SER A 275 18.85 -2.17 -10.26
CA SER A 275 20.09 -1.39 -10.36
C SER A 275 20.27 -0.55 -9.10
N ASP A 276 21.43 0.07 -8.95
CA ASP A 276 21.72 0.94 -7.81
C ASP A 276 20.95 2.27 -7.89
N PHE A 277 20.58 2.71 -9.10
CA PHE A 277 19.82 3.93 -9.32
C PHE A 277 18.31 3.72 -9.20
N ALA A 278 17.76 2.63 -9.76
CA ALA A 278 16.33 2.32 -9.74
C ALA A 278 16.09 0.81 -9.82
N SER A 279 15.04 0.37 -9.18
CA SER A 279 14.53 -1.00 -9.30
C SER A 279 13.13 -0.97 -9.89
N ALA A 280 12.79 -1.95 -10.76
CA ALA A 280 11.48 -2.04 -11.40
C ALA A 280 10.86 -3.42 -11.18
N ASP A 281 9.63 -3.43 -10.66
CA ASP A 281 8.82 -4.63 -10.40
C ASP A 281 7.57 -4.62 -11.31
N PRO A 282 7.50 -5.47 -12.34
CA PRO A 282 6.35 -5.58 -13.20
C PRO A 282 5.27 -6.49 -12.60
N HIS A 283 4.03 -6.07 -12.77
CA HIS A 283 2.82 -6.78 -12.38
C HIS A 283 1.93 -6.99 -13.59
N VAL A 284 1.24 -8.12 -13.66
CA VAL A 284 0.29 -8.43 -14.73
C VAL A 284 -1.00 -8.96 -14.13
N GLY A 285 -2.13 -8.46 -14.62
CA GLY A 285 -3.45 -8.88 -14.15
C GLY A 285 -4.45 -8.99 -15.29
N MET A 286 -5.40 -9.91 -15.12
CA MET A 286 -6.53 -10.06 -16.03
C MET A 286 -7.83 -10.20 -15.24
N GLU A 287 -8.91 -9.69 -15.82
CA GLU A 287 -10.28 -9.82 -15.33
C GLU A 287 -11.18 -10.26 -16.48
N LEU A 288 -12.03 -11.25 -16.23
CA LEU A 288 -13.11 -11.66 -17.11
C LEU A 288 -14.43 -11.41 -16.40
N ALA A 289 -15.35 -10.73 -17.07
CA ALA A 289 -16.68 -10.42 -16.56
C ALA A 289 -17.77 -11.11 -17.39
N TYR A 290 -18.71 -11.77 -16.72
CA TYR A 290 -19.91 -12.32 -17.30
C TYR A 290 -21.10 -11.44 -16.91
N ALA A 291 -21.78 -10.89 -17.91
CA ALA A 291 -22.94 -9.99 -17.78
C ALA A 291 -22.72 -8.81 -16.82
N GLN A 292 -21.47 -8.36 -16.61
CA GLN A 292 -21.07 -7.35 -15.61
C GLN A 292 -21.57 -7.69 -14.18
N THR A 293 -21.77 -8.97 -13.90
CA THR A 293 -22.32 -9.45 -12.62
C THR A 293 -21.33 -10.38 -11.92
N VAL A 294 -20.71 -11.29 -12.66
CA VAL A 294 -19.73 -12.24 -12.10
C VAL A 294 -18.38 -11.97 -12.72
N PHE A 295 -17.35 -11.93 -11.88
CA PHE A 295 -15.99 -11.63 -12.27
C PHE A 295 -15.03 -12.74 -11.84
N VAL A 296 -14.11 -13.10 -12.71
CA VAL A 296 -13.00 -14.00 -12.40
C VAL A 296 -11.71 -13.27 -12.74
N ARG A 297 -10.74 -13.33 -11.82
CA ARG A 297 -9.50 -12.57 -11.89
C ARG A 297 -8.30 -13.46 -11.67
N GLY A 298 -7.21 -13.11 -12.33
CA GLY A 298 -5.91 -13.73 -12.13
C GLY A 298 -4.81 -12.70 -12.27
N GLY A 299 -3.74 -12.85 -11.50
CA GLY A 299 -2.62 -11.92 -11.57
C GLY A 299 -1.31 -12.55 -11.09
N LEU A 300 -0.21 -11.93 -11.50
CA LEU A 300 1.15 -12.28 -11.12
C LEU A 300 1.87 -11.01 -10.69
N ASN A 301 2.50 -11.04 -9.53
CA ASN A 301 3.31 -9.96 -8.99
C ASN A 301 4.47 -10.49 -8.14
N ASN A 302 5.21 -9.58 -7.51
CA ASN A 302 6.22 -9.87 -6.50
C ASN A 302 7.24 -10.90 -6.99
N TYR A 303 7.93 -10.60 -8.11
CA TYR A 303 9.03 -11.40 -8.60
C TYR A 303 10.25 -11.24 -7.69
N GLN A 304 10.74 -12.35 -7.13
CA GLN A 304 11.89 -12.35 -6.23
C GLN A 304 12.91 -13.42 -6.66
N GLN A 305 14.19 -13.10 -6.47
CA GLN A 305 15.29 -14.04 -6.60
C GLN A 305 15.90 -14.31 -5.24
N PHE A 306 16.19 -15.56 -4.95
CA PHE A 306 16.87 -15.95 -3.72
C PHE A 306 17.94 -17.02 -4.01
N ARG A 307 18.93 -17.03 -3.16
CA ARG A 307 20.02 -18.00 -3.24
C ARG A 307 19.64 -19.21 -2.40
N ASN A 308 19.71 -20.39 -3.00
CA ASN A 308 19.47 -21.66 -2.31
C ASN A 308 20.65 -22.04 -1.42
N PHE A 309 20.45 -22.99 -0.52
CA PHE A 309 21.51 -23.53 0.34
C PHE A 309 22.64 -24.21 -0.44
N ASP A 310 22.37 -24.75 -1.63
CA ASP A 310 23.34 -25.34 -2.56
C ASP A 310 24.16 -24.31 -3.37
N GLY A 311 23.86 -23.01 -3.14
CA GLY A 311 24.48 -21.88 -3.85
C GLY A 311 23.83 -21.52 -5.19
N GLY A 312 22.84 -22.30 -5.65
CA GLY A 312 22.06 -22.01 -6.84
C GLY A 312 21.14 -20.80 -6.66
N MET A 313 20.67 -20.20 -7.77
CA MET A 313 19.69 -19.11 -7.78
C MET A 313 18.33 -19.67 -8.18
N SER A 314 17.30 -19.35 -7.39
CA SER A 314 15.91 -19.65 -7.69
C SER A 314 15.08 -18.36 -7.78
N SER A 315 14.00 -18.40 -8.58
CA SER A 315 13.07 -17.28 -8.74
C SER A 315 11.69 -17.69 -8.25
N LYS A 316 10.99 -16.78 -7.61
CA LYS A 316 9.59 -16.94 -7.20
C LYS A 316 8.76 -15.80 -7.78
N VAL A 317 7.52 -16.13 -8.13
CA VAL A 317 6.47 -15.19 -8.53
C VAL A 317 5.25 -15.50 -7.67
N GLN A 318 4.53 -14.50 -7.25
CA GLN A 318 3.33 -14.64 -6.45
C GLN A 318 2.10 -14.73 -7.37
N PRO A 319 1.43 -15.89 -7.49
CA PRO A 319 0.15 -16.01 -8.16
C PRO A 319 -0.98 -15.50 -7.27
N ASN A 320 -1.94 -14.82 -7.91
CA ASN A 320 -3.12 -14.27 -7.27
C ASN A 320 -4.36 -14.68 -8.05
N PHE A 321 -5.45 -14.97 -7.34
CA PHE A 321 -6.73 -15.34 -7.89
C PHE A 321 -7.83 -14.56 -7.18
N GLY A 322 -8.88 -14.21 -7.91
CA GLY A 322 -10.02 -13.50 -7.34
C GLY A 322 -11.33 -13.86 -8.05
N VAL A 323 -12.41 -13.76 -7.30
CA VAL A 323 -13.79 -13.83 -7.79
C VAL A 323 -14.56 -12.63 -7.28
N GLY A 324 -15.51 -12.16 -8.06
CA GLY A 324 -16.33 -11.01 -7.69
C GLY A 324 -17.79 -11.20 -8.11
N PHE A 325 -18.66 -10.57 -7.37
CA PHE A 325 -20.08 -10.48 -7.67
C PHE A 325 -20.54 -9.03 -7.54
N GLN A 326 -21.22 -8.53 -8.55
CA GLN A 326 -21.77 -7.17 -8.57
C GLN A 326 -23.26 -7.21 -8.92
N ASN A 327 -24.07 -6.55 -8.10
CA ASN A 327 -25.50 -6.40 -8.36
C ASN A 327 -26.04 -5.13 -7.68
N ASN A 328 -26.75 -4.28 -8.41
CA ASN A 328 -27.46 -3.09 -7.89
C ASN A 328 -26.60 -2.21 -6.95
N GLY A 329 -25.36 -1.93 -7.36
CA GLY A 329 -24.43 -1.11 -6.59
C GLY A 329 -23.68 -1.84 -5.48
N LEU A 330 -24.06 -3.07 -5.13
CA LEU A 330 -23.35 -3.93 -4.19
C LEU A 330 -22.27 -4.72 -4.94
N ASN A 331 -21.04 -4.69 -4.45
CA ASN A 331 -19.90 -5.46 -4.93
C ASN A 331 -19.37 -6.32 -3.78
N ILE A 332 -19.18 -7.60 -4.02
CA ILE A 332 -18.54 -8.52 -3.08
C ILE A 332 -17.41 -9.21 -3.82
N ASP A 333 -16.19 -9.07 -3.33
CA ASP A 333 -15.02 -9.66 -3.94
C ASP A 333 -14.26 -10.50 -2.92
N LEU A 334 -13.74 -11.63 -3.39
CA LEU A 334 -12.85 -12.51 -2.64
C LEU A 334 -11.58 -12.73 -3.45
N ALA A 335 -10.42 -12.65 -2.81
CA ALA A 335 -9.16 -12.98 -3.42
C ALA A 335 -8.29 -13.84 -2.51
N MET A 336 -7.41 -14.57 -3.15
CA MET A 336 -6.39 -15.39 -2.51
C MET A 336 -5.06 -15.19 -3.21
N SER A 337 -4.00 -15.01 -2.44
CA SER A 337 -2.64 -15.01 -2.93
C SER A 337 -1.80 -16.03 -2.16
N SER A 338 -0.78 -16.55 -2.81
CA SER A 338 0.11 -17.56 -2.22
C SER A 338 1.55 -17.11 -2.32
N ILE A 339 2.22 -17.01 -1.18
CA ILE A 339 3.68 -16.90 -1.14
C ILE A 339 4.23 -18.31 -0.96
N ASN A 340 4.70 -18.91 -2.05
CA ASN A 340 5.29 -20.24 -1.99
C ASN A 340 6.58 -20.24 -1.19
N GLY A 341 6.54 -20.79 0.03
CA GLY A 341 7.72 -21.04 0.89
C GLY A 341 8.56 -22.23 0.47
N ARG A 342 8.45 -22.74 -0.77
CA ARG A 342 9.19 -23.92 -1.22
C ARG A 342 10.67 -23.61 -1.41
N ASP A 343 11.48 -23.95 -0.44
CA ASP A 343 12.84 -24.38 -0.69
C ASP A 343 12.76 -25.74 -1.37
N GLY A 344 13.45 -25.91 -2.53
CA GLY A 344 13.29 -27.04 -3.43
C GLY A 344 13.46 -28.45 -2.85
N ASN A 345 13.63 -28.61 -1.54
CA ASN A 345 13.94 -29.89 -0.88
C ASN A 345 12.93 -30.34 0.20
N THR A 346 11.89 -29.58 0.50
CA THR A 346 10.88 -30.05 1.47
C THR A 346 9.51 -30.13 0.81
N ALA A 347 9.07 -31.35 0.53
CA ALA A 347 7.75 -31.69 -0.02
C ALA A 347 6.56 -31.22 0.86
N ASN A 348 6.84 -30.65 2.04
CA ASN A 348 5.86 -30.30 3.09
C ASN A 348 5.87 -28.82 3.49
N ALA A 349 6.53 -27.92 2.79
CA ALA A 349 6.39 -26.49 3.08
C ALA A 349 4.99 -26.04 2.57
N ALA A 350 4.01 -25.99 3.47
CA ALA A 350 2.73 -25.36 3.22
C ALA A 350 3.00 -23.90 2.83
N GLY A 351 2.58 -23.49 1.62
CA GLY A 351 2.68 -22.10 1.20
C GLY A 351 1.90 -21.22 2.17
N LEU A 352 2.41 -20.04 2.49
CA LEU A 352 1.67 -19.05 3.26
C LEU A 352 0.60 -18.43 2.35
N TYR A 353 -0.65 -18.65 2.69
CA TYR A 353 -1.78 -18.09 1.97
C TYR A 353 -2.24 -16.80 2.63
N SER A 354 -2.70 -15.87 1.80
CA SER A 354 -3.40 -14.65 2.23
C SER A 354 -4.80 -14.70 1.66
N ILE A 355 -5.80 -14.39 2.50
CA ILE A 355 -7.21 -14.35 2.12
C ILE A 355 -7.69 -12.92 2.28
N ILE A 356 -8.37 -12.41 1.27
CA ILE A 356 -8.83 -11.04 1.17
C ILE A 356 -10.31 -11.03 0.83
N ILE A 357 -11.11 -10.33 1.62
CA ILE A 357 -12.52 -10.07 1.35
C ILE A 357 -12.77 -8.58 1.24
N SER A 358 -13.57 -8.17 0.26
CA SER A 358 -13.95 -6.77 0.08
C SER A 358 -15.45 -6.63 -0.16
N LEU A 359 -16.00 -5.56 0.39
CA LEU A 359 -17.36 -5.13 0.19
C LEU A 359 -17.35 -3.71 -0.37
N GLY A 360 -17.98 -3.51 -1.51
CA GLY A 360 -18.25 -2.21 -2.10
C GLY A 360 -19.75 -1.92 -2.14
N TYR A 361 -20.12 -0.68 -1.89
CA TYR A 361 -21.51 -0.25 -2.08
C TYR A 361 -21.56 1.15 -2.68
N SER A 362 -22.34 1.28 -3.76
CA SER A 362 -22.51 2.56 -4.44
C SER A 362 -24.00 2.88 -4.61
N PHE A 363 -24.40 4.11 -4.24
CA PHE A 363 -25.79 4.55 -4.21
C PHE A 363 -25.92 6.06 -4.51
N ASN A 364 -27.13 6.49 -4.88
CA ASN A 364 -27.47 7.89 -5.15
C ASN A 364 -28.17 8.58 -3.98
#